data_e51dabb03afcc1988401d1363e4fcbd5
#
_entry.id   e51dabb03afcc1988401d1363e4fcbd5
#
_cell.length_a   1.000
_cell.length_b   1.000
_cell.length_c   1.000
_cell.angle_alpha   90.00
_cell.angle_beta   90.00
_cell.angle_gamma   90.00
#
_symmetry.space_group_name_H-M   'P 1'
#
loop_
_entity.id
_entity.type
_entity.pdbx_description
1 polymer ?
#
loop_
_entity_poly.entity_id
_entity_poly.type
_entity_poly.pdbx_seq_one_letter_code
_entity_poly.pdbx_strand_id
1 'polypeptide(L)'
;MTKPFLPYLETMISNACTLACQNCTNYSDYHMKGSLRYADFAPVFDAWNERIEIDCMGFIGGEPMINPELKTFMRETQVKLQKSVMLVTNATQWHRWPNFIDFIKDMGSVHLKFSVHQPNEEYIHNAIKDVMDNVAWEPVQIEDDFEQYRNNDYQLVFTIDRCNRFTRSWRGTSYYDMKPYDNDPVEAHKQCSQTYCPLLYKGRLYKCSSVALLEQVLGDHFLINDPDWKPYLDYNGVGIEDSDSDIQAWIDNYAKPHSICRMCPTFEDQPFYTHWDKVETK
;
A
#
# COMPACT_ATOMS: atom_id res chain seq x y z
N MET A 1 19.90 21.26 -10.00
CA MET A 1 19.37 20.05 -10.67
C MET A 1 17.90 19.94 -10.31
N THR A 2 17.05 19.47 -11.21
CA THR A 2 15.65 19.14 -10.90
C THR A 2 15.65 17.91 -10.01
N LYS A 3 14.77 17.87 -9.00
CA LYS A 3 14.61 16.68 -8.16
C LYS A 3 14.13 15.49 -8.99
N PRO A 4 14.58 14.25 -8.69
CA PRO A 4 13.99 13.05 -9.24
C PRO A 4 12.48 13.00 -8.99
N PHE A 5 11.68 12.62 -10.00
CA PHE A 5 10.23 12.62 -9.93
C PHE A 5 9.70 11.22 -9.65
N LEU A 6 8.91 11.08 -8.58
CA LEU A 6 8.22 9.85 -8.21
C LEU A 6 6.70 10.09 -8.26
N PRO A 7 5.97 9.47 -9.19
CA PRO A 7 4.55 9.75 -9.38
C PRO A 7 3.68 9.31 -8.20
N TYR A 8 4.11 8.29 -7.48
CA TYR A 8 3.39 7.75 -6.35
C TYR A 8 4.35 7.16 -5.31
N LEU A 9 4.06 7.37 -4.03
CA LEU A 9 4.79 6.77 -2.91
C LEU A 9 3.81 6.39 -1.81
N GLU A 10 3.93 5.19 -1.26
CA GLU A 10 3.10 4.72 -0.15
C GLU A 10 3.83 4.80 1.19
N THR A 11 3.07 4.92 2.28
CA THR A 11 3.54 4.64 3.64
C THR A 11 2.48 3.90 4.44
N MET A 12 2.91 2.95 5.27
CA MET A 12 2.03 2.23 6.19
C MET A 12 1.87 3.05 7.47
N ILE A 13 0.68 3.61 7.69
CA ILE A 13 0.38 4.34 8.93
C ILE A 13 -0.24 3.47 10.03
N SER A 14 -0.66 2.25 9.68
CA SER A 14 -1.12 1.23 10.61
C SER A 14 -0.62 -0.15 10.20
N ASN A 15 0.00 -0.89 11.10
CA ASN A 15 0.35 -2.29 10.87
C ASN A 15 -0.83 -3.22 11.16
N ALA A 16 -1.74 -2.81 12.05
CA ALA A 16 -2.94 -3.56 12.36
C ALA A 16 -3.99 -3.45 11.26
N CYS A 17 -4.78 -4.50 11.06
CA CYS A 17 -5.92 -4.51 10.16
C CYS A 17 -7.16 -5.08 10.85
N THR A 18 -8.34 -4.71 10.39
CA THR A 18 -9.62 -5.29 10.81
C THR A 18 -9.96 -6.57 10.07
N LEU A 19 -9.30 -6.84 8.97
CA LEU A 19 -9.44 -8.04 8.16
C LEU A 19 -8.18 -8.90 8.24
N ALA A 20 -8.30 -10.18 7.92
CA ALA A 20 -7.21 -11.14 7.80
C ALA A 20 -7.22 -11.78 6.41
N CYS A 21 -7.08 -10.93 5.38
CA CYS A 21 -7.11 -11.37 3.99
C CYS A 21 -5.98 -12.36 3.71
N GLN A 22 -6.32 -13.54 3.22
CA GLN A 22 -5.31 -14.52 2.83
C GLN A 22 -4.42 -13.96 1.73
N ASN A 23 -3.11 -14.19 1.83
CA ASN A 23 -2.10 -13.70 0.89
C ASN A 23 -1.98 -12.17 0.83
N CYS A 24 -2.33 -11.46 1.90
CA CYS A 24 -2.16 -10.02 1.98
C CYS A 24 -0.70 -9.63 1.74
N THR A 25 -0.45 -8.76 0.77
CA THR A 25 0.91 -8.31 0.41
C THR A 25 1.57 -7.49 1.51
N ASN A 26 0.77 -6.96 2.46
CA ASN A 26 1.23 -6.25 3.65
C ASN A 26 1.30 -7.18 4.88
N TYR A 27 1.18 -8.49 4.71
CA TYR A 27 1.19 -9.50 5.77
C TYR A 27 0.19 -9.23 6.91
N SER A 28 -0.93 -8.58 6.62
CA SER A 28 -1.92 -8.24 7.67
C SER A 28 -2.70 -9.44 8.19
N ASP A 29 -2.73 -10.56 7.47
CA ASP A 29 -3.22 -11.85 7.91
C ASP A 29 -2.36 -12.47 9.04
N TYR A 30 -1.10 -12.04 9.15
CA TYR A 30 -0.20 -12.35 10.24
C TYR A 30 -0.52 -11.63 11.58
N HIS A 31 -1.48 -10.71 11.60
CA HIS A 31 -1.89 -9.98 12.80
C HIS A 31 -0.85 -8.99 13.35
N MET A 32 -0.14 -8.28 12.48
CA MET A 32 0.75 -7.20 12.90
C MET A 32 0.02 -6.16 13.76
N LYS A 33 0.75 -5.51 14.66
CA LYS A 33 0.20 -4.55 15.62
C LYS A 33 0.90 -3.21 15.49
N GLY A 34 0.22 -2.19 16.02
CA GLY A 34 0.77 -0.84 16.14
C GLY A 34 0.35 0.08 15.01
N SER A 35 0.60 1.35 15.24
CA SER A 35 0.37 2.43 14.28
C SER A 35 1.56 3.37 14.32
N LEU A 36 1.90 3.93 13.17
CA LEU A 36 2.91 4.97 13.04
C LEU A 36 2.36 6.26 13.66
N ARG A 37 3.16 7.01 14.39
CA ARG A 37 2.80 8.35 14.85
C ARG A 37 3.24 9.37 13.80
N TYR A 38 2.46 10.41 13.63
CA TYR A 38 2.82 11.48 12.69
C TYR A 38 4.15 12.14 13.05
N ALA A 39 4.41 12.32 14.35
CA ALA A 39 5.66 12.90 14.84
C ALA A 39 6.92 12.08 14.45
N ASP A 40 6.79 10.77 14.30
CA ASP A 40 7.90 9.90 13.86
C ASP A 40 8.02 9.88 12.32
N PHE A 41 6.92 10.04 11.61
CA PHE A 41 6.87 10.09 10.14
C PHE A 41 7.36 11.43 9.58
N ALA A 42 6.93 12.55 10.16
CA ALA A 42 7.12 13.88 9.58
C ALA A 42 8.58 14.22 9.26
N PRO A 43 9.58 13.99 10.14
CA PRO A 43 10.97 14.32 9.81
C PRO A 43 11.55 13.44 8.70
N VAL A 44 11.11 12.18 8.61
CA VAL A 44 11.50 11.25 7.53
C VAL A 44 10.91 11.71 6.19
N PHE A 45 9.62 12.05 6.20
CA PHE A 45 8.95 12.57 5.02
C PHE A 45 9.56 13.89 4.54
N ASP A 46 9.84 14.83 5.46
CA ASP A 46 10.45 16.12 5.13
C ASP A 46 11.80 15.93 4.44
N ALA A 47 12.65 15.05 4.98
CA ALA A 47 13.95 14.75 4.37
C ALA A 47 13.82 14.20 2.93
N TRP A 48 12.87 13.28 2.70
CA TRP A 48 12.62 12.78 1.34
C TRP A 48 12.01 13.84 0.42
N ASN A 49 11.06 14.64 0.91
CA ASN A 49 10.44 15.71 0.13
C ASN A 49 11.44 16.80 -0.27
N GLU A 50 12.55 16.96 0.44
CA GLU A 50 13.66 17.83 0.04
C GLU A 50 14.46 17.24 -1.14
N ARG A 51 14.55 15.93 -1.28
CA ARG A 51 15.41 15.24 -2.26
C ARG A 51 14.69 14.78 -3.52
N ILE A 52 13.40 14.43 -3.43
CA ILE A 52 12.59 13.95 -4.56
C ILE A 52 11.31 14.76 -4.68
N GLU A 53 10.75 14.81 -5.89
CA GLU A 53 9.42 15.35 -6.15
C GLU A 53 8.42 14.20 -6.14
N ILE A 54 7.48 14.20 -5.17
CA ILE A 54 6.42 13.19 -5.04
C ILE A 54 5.12 13.83 -5.52
N ASP A 55 4.42 13.20 -6.49
CA ASP A 55 3.15 13.73 -6.99
C ASP A 55 1.94 13.30 -6.18
N CYS A 56 1.96 12.07 -5.67
CA CYS A 56 0.89 11.57 -4.80
C CYS A 56 1.46 10.72 -3.65
N MET A 57 1.07 11.04 -2.40
CA MET A 57 1.42 10.24 -1.23
C MET A 57 0.26 9.37 -0.80
N GLY A 58 0.45 8.05 -0.83
CA GLY A 58 -0.52 7.04 -0.42
C GLY A 58 -0.39 6.68 1.06
N PHE A 59 -1.50 6.75 1.79
CA PHE A 59 -1.61 6.23 3.16
C PHE A 59 -2.29 4.88 3.11
N ILE A 60 -1.51 3.85 3.43
CA ILE A 60 -1.92 2.46 3.47
C ILE A 60 -1.63 1.85 4.84
N GLY A 61 -1.78 0.54 4.95
CA GLY A 61 -1.39 -0.21 6.13
C GLY A 61 -1.95 -1.62 6.08
N GLY A 62 -2.20 -2.17 7.25
CA GLY A 62 -3.27 -3.12 7.43
C GLY A 62 -4.60 -2.42 7.14
N GLU A 63 -5.08 -1.60 8.10
CA GLU A 63 -6.20 -0.69 7.87
C GLU A 63 -5.83 0.72 8.39
N PRO A 64 -5.62 1.70 7.51
CA PRO A 64 -5.20 3.04 7.92
C PRO A 64 -6.22 3.79 8.76
N MET A 65 -7.52 3.50 8.62
CA MET A 65 -8.57 4.13 9.42
C MET A 65 -8.58 3.68 10.89
N ILE A 66 -7.74 2.73 11.30
CA ILE A 66 -7.47 2.42 12.71
C ILE A 66 -6.58 3.49 13.34
N ASN A 67 -5.70 4.13 12.57
CA ASN A 67 -4.76 5.12 13.10
C ASN A 67 -5.50 6.38 13.55
N PRO A 68 -5.44 6.77 14.84
CA PRO A 68 -6.15 7.94 15.34
C PRO A 68 -5.64 9.27 14.76
N GLU A 69 -4.42 9.29 14.21
CA GLU A 69 -3.82 10.47 13.58
C GLU A 69 -4.03 10.52 12.05
N LEU A 70 -4.92 9.68 11.48
CA LEU A 70 -5.17 9.62 10.03
C LEU A 70 -5.37 11.00 9.39
N LYS A 71 -6.25 11.83 9.96
CA LYS A 71 -6.52 13.19 9.44
C LYS A 71 -5.28 14.08 9.47
N THR A 72 -4.43 13.92 10.50
CA THR A 72 -3.15 14.63 10.61
C THR A 72 -2.18 14.19 9.51
N PHE A 73 -2.02 12.87 9.32
CA PHE A 73 -1.20 12.34 8.22
C PHE A 73 -1.62 12.91 6.88
N MET A 74 -2.90 12.85 6.55
CA MET A 74 -3.39 13.32 5.27
C MET A 74 -3.17 14.83 5.08
N ARG A 75 -3.63 15.66 6.03
CA ARG A 75 -3.59 17.11 5.91
C ARG A 75 -2.18 17.68 5.95
N GLU A 76 -1.39 17.31 6.95
CA GLU A 76 -0.05 17.86 7.11
C GLU A 76 0.89 17.45 5.98
N THR A 77 0.76 16.21 5.49
CA THR A 77 1.53 15.76 4.33
C THR A 77 1.12 16.51 3.06
N GLN A 78 -0.18 16.68 2.82
CA GLN A 78 -0.67 17.41 1.65
C GLN A 78 -0.19 18.87 1.64
N VAL A 79 -0.25 19.55 2.80
CA VAL A 79 0.22 20.94 2.93
C VAL A 79 1.69 21.07 2.58
N LYS A 80 2.54 20.12 3.01
CA LYS A 80 3.97 20.11 2.70
C LYS A 80 4.26 19.72 1.25
N LEU A 81 3.52 18.76 0.74
CA LEU A 81 3.69 18.24 -0.62
C LEU A 81 3.15 19.20 -1.68
N GLN A 82 2.07 19.94 -1.37
CA GLN A 82 1.29 20.77 -2.30
C GLN A 82 0.81 20.01 -3.55
N LYS A 83 0.53 18.71 -3.36
CA LYS A 83 0.09 17.75 -4.37
C LYS A 83 -1.06 16.91 -3.81
N SER A 84 -1.38 15.81 -4.44
CA SER A 84 -2.46 14.93 -3.99
C SER A 84 -2.00 13.98 -2.88
N VAL A 85 -2.99 13.52 -2.09
CA VAL A 85 -2.82 12.39 -1.18
C VAL A 85 -3.88 11.33 -1.48
N MET A 86 -3.51 10.07 -1.27
CA MET A 86 -4.42 8.94 -1.45
C MET A 86 -4.63 8.21 -0.11
N LEU A 87 -5.87 7.86 0.20
CA LEU A 87 -6.19 6.93 1.27
C LEU A 87 -6.66 5.62 0.66
N VAL A 88 -5.96 4.52 0.95
CA VAL A 88 -6.37 3.16 0.56
C VAL A 88 -6.87 2.43 1.79
N THR A 89 -8.15 2.14 1.86
CA THR A 89 -8.82 1.56 3.03
C THR A 89 -9.79 0.44 2.65
N ASN A 90 -9.98 -0.54 3.54
CA ASN A 90 -11.05 -1.50 3.42
C ASN A 90 -12.39 -0.96 3.94
N ALA A 91 -12.44 0.28 4.40
CA ALA A 91 -13.59 1.03 4.87
C ALA A 91 -14.39 0.43 6.04
N THR A 92 -13.95 -0.67 6.65
CA THR A 92 -14.64 -1.28 7.81
C THR A 92 -14.71 -0.35 9.02
N GLN A 93 -13.80 0.61 9.11
CA GLN A 93 -13.73 1.59 10.20
C GLN A 93 -14.34 2.94 9.84
N TRP A 94 -15.04 3.08 8.71
CA TRP A 94 -15.64 4.32 8.24
C TRP A 94 -16.52 5.00 9.29
N HIS A 95 -17.33 4.23 10.00
CA HIS A 95 -18.24 4.70 11.05
C HIS A 95 -17.54 5.44 12.22
N ARG A 96 -16.23 5.24 12.40
CA ARG A 96 -15.44 5.92 13.45
C ARG A 96 -15.03 7.34 13.06
N TRP A 97 -15.27 7.74 11.82
CA TRP A 97 -14.82 8.99 11.26
C TRP A 97 -16.00 9.85 10.78
N PRO A 98 -16.85 10.33 11.71
CA PRO A 98 -17.95 11.21 11.31
C PRO A 98 -17.42 12.46 10.60
N ASN A 99 -18.16 12.93 9.59
CA ASN A 99 -17.78 14.08 8.75
C ASN A 99 -16.45 13.89 7.99
N PHE A 100 -16.11 12.66 7.63
CA PHE A 100 -14.87 12.42 6.87
C PHE A 100 -14.97 12.98 5.45
N ILE A 101 -16.15 12.96 4.86
CA ILE A 101 -16.40 13.57 3.54
C ILE A 101 -16.17 15.08 3.58
N ASP A 102 -16.68 15.77 4.60
CA ASP A 102 -16.44 17.22 4.74
C ASP A 102 -14.96 17.53 4.94
N PHE A 103 -14.25 16.67 5.67
CA PHE A 103 -12.80 16.80 5.85
C PHE A 103 -12.04 16.68 4.51
N ILE A 104 -12.34 15.69 3.66
CA ILE A 104 -11.65 15.55 2.37
C ILE A 104 -12.06 16.62 1.36
N LYS A 105 -13.29 17.13 1.42
CA LYS A 105 -13.73 18.29 0.62
C LYS A 105 -12.94 19.55 1.00
N ASP A 106 -12.77 19.80 2.30
CA ASP A 106 -11.99 20.93 2.81
C ASP A 106 -10.51 20.85 2.41
N MET A 107 -9.95 19.65 2.37
CA MET A 107 -8.60 19.43 1.89
C MET A 107 -8.48 19.67 0.37
N GLY A 108 -9.39 19.11 -0.41
CA GLY A 108 -9.26 19.00 -1.86
C GLY A 108 -8.11 18.08 -2.28
N SER A 109 -8.01 17.77 -3.56
CA SER A 109 -6.93 16.95 -4.14
C SER A 109 -6.67 15.63 -3.39
N VAL A 110 -7.76 14.92 -3.05
CA VAL A 110 -7.72 13.64 -2.34
C VAL A 110 -8.22 12.52 -3.25
N HIS A 111 -7.48 11.42 -3.29
CA HIS A 111 -7.94 10.17 -3.86
C HIS A 111 -8.35 9.22 -2.72
N LEU A 112 -9.64 8.94 -2.61
CA LEU A 112 -10.19 7.94 -1.70
C LEU A 112 -10.35 6.63 -2.46
N LYS A 113 -9.66 5.57 -2.04
CA LYS A 113 -9.76 4.24 -2.63
C LYS A 113 -10.29 3.25 -1.60
N PHE A 114 -11.46 2.68 -1.88
CA PHE A 114 -11.99 1.55 -1.13
C PHE A 114 -11.54 0.24 -1.77
N SER A 115 -10.82 -0.57 -1.00
CA SER A 115 -10.42 -1.92 -1.38
C SER A 115 -11.44 -2.90 -0.80
N VAL A 116 -12.28 -3.46 -1.67
CA VAL A 116 -13.32 -4.42 -1.29
C VAL A 116 -12.72 -5.81 -1.24
N HIS A 117 -12.73 -6.44 -0.07
CA HIS A 117 -12.07 -7.72 0.19
C HIS A 117 -13.05 -8.87 0.46
N GLN A 118 -14.34 -8.67 0.29
CA GLN A 118 -15.37 -9.69 0.45
C GLN A 118 -16.37 -9.61 -0.72
N PRO A 119 -16.89 -10.75 -1.20
CA PRO A 119 -17.86 -10.77 -2.30
C PRO A 119 -19.17 -10.08 -1.94
N ASN A 120 -19.55 -10.12 -0.66
CA ASN A 120 -20.67 -9.37 -0.12
C ASN A 120 -20.20 -8.00 0.35
N GLU A 121 -20.53 -6.94 -0.37
CA GLU A 121 -20.18 -5.55 -0.05
C GLU A 121 -21.03 -4.96 1.10
N GLU A 122 -21.91 -5.72 1.69
CA GLU A 122 -22.82 -5.23 2.74
C GLU A 122 -22.05 -4.57 3.90
N TYR A 123 -20.86 -5.08 4.23
CA TYR A 123 -20.02 -4.56 5.30
C TYR A 123 -19.53 -3.11 5.05
N ILE A 124 -19.45 -2.66 3.80
CA ILE A 124 -19.03 -1.30 3.42
C ILE A 124 -20.12 -0.52 2.68
N HIS A 125 -21.31 -1.10 2.53
CA HIS A 125 -22.41 -0.46 1.80
C HIS A 125 -22.72 0.95 2.33
N ASN A 126 -22.76 1.13 3.65
CA ASN A 126 -23.02 2.43 4.27
C ASN A 126 -21.87 3.43 4.00
N ALA A 127 -20.62 2.97 3.94
CA ALA A 127 -19.49 3.82 3.61
C ALA A 127 -19.54 4.28 2.15
N ILE A 128 -19.81 3.36 1.21
CA ILE A 128 -20.00 3.70 -0.21
C ILE A 128 -21.16 4.68 -0.37
N LYS A 129 -22.31 4.39 0.27
CA LYS A 129 -23.48 5.26 0.21
C LYS A 129 -23.18 6.66 0.75
N ASP A 130 -22.48 6.77 1.88
CA ASP A 130 -22.09 8.06 2.46
C ASP A 130 -21.20 8.86 1.49
N VAL A 131 -20.22 8.22 0.86
CA VAL A 131 -19.37 8.88 -0.15
C VAL A 131 -20.20 9.32 -1.36
N MET A 132 -21.05 8.45 -1.90
CA MET A 132 -21.83 8.73 -3.11
C MET A 132 -22.90 9.79 -2.90
N ASP A 133 -23.57 9.81 -1.75
CA ASP A 133 -24.67 10.76 -1.48
C ASP A 133 -24.17 12.19 -1.15
N ASN A 134 -22.93 12.34 -0.67
CA ASN A 134 -22.41 13.61 -0.18
C ASN A 134 -21.53 14.38 -1.17
N VAL A 135 -21.25 13.81 -2.33
CA VAL A 135 -20.46 14.46 -3.39
C VAL A 135 -21.10 14.19 -4.75
N ALA A 136 -21.15 15.21 -5.61
CA ALA A 136 -21.59 15.03 -7.00
C ALA A 136 -20.44 14.37 -7.80
N TRP A 137 -20.59 13.10 -8.11
CA TRP A 137 -19.58 12.31 -8.79
C TRP A 137 -19.85 12.19 -10.28
N GLU A 138 -18.79 12.33 -11.09
CA GLU A 138 -18.79 12.00 -12.53
C GLU A 138 -18.06 10.65 -12.69
N PRO A 139 -18.69 9.66 -13.35
CA PRO A 139 -18.02 8.39 -13.61
C PRO A 139 -16.86 8.57 -14.60
N VAL A 140 -15.72 7.94 -14.30
CA VAL A 140 -14.52 7.94 -15.15
C VAL A 140 -14.31 6.57 -15.79
N GLN A 141 -14.44 5.50 -14.99
CA GLN A 141 -14.31 4.11 -15.41
C GLN A 141 -15.27 3.26 -14.61
N ILE A 142 -16.04 2.42 -15.28
CA ILE A 142 -16.99 1.49 -14.63
C ILE A 142 -16.81 0.13 -15.27
N GLU A 143 -16.29 -0.81 -14.49
CA GLU A 143 -16.09 -2.21 -14.82
C GLU A 143 -16.64 -3.08 -13.68
N ASP A 144 -16.77 -4.38 -13.87
CA ASP A 144 -17.38 -5.29 -12.90
C ASP A 144 -16.64 -5.30 -11.54
N ASP A 145 -15.31 -5.20 -11.56
CA ASP A 145 -14.47 -5.24 -10.38
C ASP A 145 -13.77 -3.90 -10.05
N PHE A 146 -14.04 -2.84 -10.84
CA PHE A 146 -13.40 -1.55 -10.66
C PHE A 146 -14.32 -0.40 -11.05
N GLU A 147 -14.56 0.51 -10.11
CA GLU A 147 -15.30 1.75 -10.37
C GLU A 147 -14.44 2.94 -9.96
N GLN A 148 -14.37 3.94 -10.83
CA GLN A 148 -13.70 5.20 -10.53
C GLN A 148 -14.59 6.38 -10.88
N TYR A 149 -14.63 7.34 -9.97
CA TYR A 149 -15.41 8.56 -10.04
C TYR A 149 -14.52 9.77 -9.77
N ARG A 150 -14.88 10.91 -10.33
CA ARG A 150 -14.19 12.18 -10.12
C ARG A 150 -15.18 13.28 -9.71
N ASN A 151 -14.73 14.17 -8.87
CA ASN A 151 -15.38 15.45 -8.61
C ASN A 151 -14.38 16.59 -8.88
N ASN A 152 -14.71 17.48 -9.79
CA ASN A 152 -13.81 18.56 -10.22
C ASN A 152 -13.83 19.76 -9.25
N ASP A 153 -14.93 20.01 -8.55
CA ASP A 153 -15.07 21.17 -7.65
C ASP A 153 -14.10 21.09 -6.47
N TYR A 154 -13.91 19.88 -5.93
CA TYR A 154 -12.99 19.61 -4.82
C TYR A 154 -11.72 18.88 -5.27
N GLN A 155 -11.56 18.58 -6.55
CA GLN A 155 -10.46 17.76 -7.08
C GLN A 155 -10.36 16.39 -6.39
N LEU A 156 -11.51 15.74 -6.17
CA LEU A 156 -11.57 14.44 -5.54
C LEU A 156 -11.63 13.32 -6.58
N VAL A 157 -10.99 12.21 -6.24
CA VAL A 157 -11.14 10.92 -6.95
C VAL A 157 -11.67 9.91 -5.94
N PHE A 158 -12.68 9.15 -6.32
CA PHE A 158 -13.16 8.01 -5.54
C PHE A 158 -13.05 6.73 -6.36
N THR A 159 -12.45 5.71 -5.80
CA THR A 159 -12.28 4.40 -6.45
C THR A 159 -12.86 3.31 -5.55
N ILE A 160 -13.63 2.41 -6.14
CA ILE A 160 -14.04 1.13 -5.56
C ILE A 160 -13.31 0.05 -6.33
N ASP A 161 -12.38 -0.64 -5.67
CA ASP A 161 -11.55 -1.69 -6.24
C ASP A 161 -11.91 -3.01 -5.55
N ARG A 162 -12.58 -3.90 -6.28
CA ARG A 162 -12.96 -5.23 -5.80
C ARG A 162 -11.76 -6.15 -5.94
N CYS A 163 -10.91 -6.09 -4.90
CA CYS A 163 -9.66 -6.85 -4.83
C CYS A 163 -9.96 -8.35 -4.76
N ASN A 164 -10.16 -8.97 -5.91
CA ASN A 164 -10.45 -10.41 -6.01
C ASN A 164 -9.18 -11.27 -6.16
N ARG A 165 -8.00 -10.63 -6.16
CA ARG A 165 -6.73 -11.32 -6.44
C ARG A 165 -5.61 -10.80 -5.56
N PHE A 166 -5.05 -11.71 -4.73
CA PHE A 166 -3.75 -11.52 -4.10
C PHE A 166 -2.79 -12.62 -4.52
N THR A 167 -1.53 -12.26 -4.70
CA THR A 167 -0.45 -13.22 -4.91
C THR A 167 0.41 -13.26 -3.67
N ARG A 168 0.56 -14.44 -3.09
CA ARG A 168 1.42 -14.62 -1.92
C ARG A 168 2.89 -14.65 -2.34
N SER A 169 3.70 -13.75 -1.79
CA SER A 169 5.11 -13.57 -2.12
C SER A 169 6.04 -14.68 -1.57
N TRP A 170 5.49 -15.77 -1.06
CA TRP A 170 6.22 -16.90 -0.50
C TRP A 170 5.43 -18.20 -0.68
N ARG A 171 6.12 -19.33 -0.67
CA ARG A 171 5.55 -20.69 -0.66
C ARG A 171 5.70 -21.31 0.73
N GLY A 172 4.84 -22.26 1.04
CA GLY A 172 4.75 -22.91 2.35
C GLY A 172 3.31 -23.04 2.80
N THR A 173 3.08 -23.67 3.93
CA THR A 173 1.75 -23.93 4.50
C THR A 173 1.39 -22.94 5.61
N SER A 174 2.40 -22.31 6.21
CA SER A 174 2.26 -21.34 7.30
C SER A 174 3.42 -20.36 7.31
N TYR A 175 3.33 -19.32 8.11
CA TYR A 175 4.42 -18.37 8.32
C TYR A 175 5.70 -19.00 8.94
N TYR A 176 5.60 -20.17 9.57
CA TYR A 176 6.75 -20.88 10.17
C TYR A 176 7.55 -21.72 9.17
N ASP A 177 7.02 -21.96 7.98
CA ASP A 177 7.66 -22.74 6.91
C ASP A 177 7.78 -21.96 5.59
N MET A 178 7.75 -20.63 5.69
CA MET A 178 7.91 -19.75 4.53
C MET A 178 9.21 -20.00 3.78
N LYS A 179 9.12 -20.07 2.46
CA LYS A 179 10.26 -20.15 1.54
C LYS A 179 10.04 -19.21 0.36
N PRO A 180 11.07 -18.58 -0.18
CA PRO A 180 10.95 -17.85 -1.45
C PRO A 180 10.67 -18.85 -2.59
N TYR A 181 10.08 -18.34 -3.67
CA TYR A 181 9.90 -19.16 -4.89
C TYR A 181 11.21 -19.38 -5.63
N ASP A 182 12.07 -18.38 -5.65
CA ASP A 182 13.34 -18.35 -6.39
C ASP A 182 13.16 -18.48 -7.91
N ASN A 183 12.16 -17.79 -8.45
CA ASN A 183 11.80 -17.78 -9.86
C ASN A 183 12.65 -16.84 -10.71
N ASP A 184 12.43 -16.88 -12.03
CA ASP A 184 12.90 -15.82 -12.91
C ASP A 184 12.24 -14.49 -12.55
N PRO A 185 12.99 -13.41 -12.28
CA PRO A 185 12.44 -12.16 -11.80
C PRO A 185 11.56 -11.44 -12.84
N VAL A 186 11.78 -11.66 -14.13
CA VAL A 186 10.96 -11.06 -15.20
C VAL A 186 9.61 -11.76 -15.26
N GLU A 187 9.60 -13.09 -15.19
CA GLU A 187 8.35 -13.86 -15.18
C GLU A 187 7.52 -13.58 -13.92
N ALA A 188 8.14 -13.59 -12.74
CA ALA A 188 7.45 -13.25 -11.50
C ALA A 188 6.90 -11.81 -11.50
N HIS A 189 7.62 -10.86 -12.11
CA HIS A 189 7.16 -9.47 -12.18
C HIS A 189 5.95 -9.26 -13.09
N LYS A 190 5.69 -10.12 -14.09
CA LYS A 190 4.54 -9.98 -15.00
C LYS A 190 3.19 -9.98 -14.29
N GLN A 191 3.07 -10.67 -13.15
CA GLN A 191 1.83 -10.72 -12.37
C GLN A 191 1.85 -9.79 -11.14
N CYS A 192 2.86 -8.94 -11.00
CA CYS A 192 3.04 -8.13 -9.81
C CYS A 192 1.95 -7.06 -9.69
N SER A 193 1.12 -7.14 -8.65
CA SER A 193 0.13 -6.12 -8.32
C SER A 193 0.74 -4.85 -7.69
N GLN A 194 2.03 -4.90 -7.29
CA GLN A 194 2.72 -3.79 -6.62
C GLN A 194 3.76 -3.10 -7.51
N THR A 195 3.69 -3.27 -8.82
CA THR A 195 4.68 -2.71 -9.76
C THR A 195 4.91 -1.21 -9.57
N TYR A 196 3.85 -0.47 -9.26
CA TYR A 196 3.86 1.00 -9.12
C TYR A 196 3.59 1.47 -7.69
N CYS A 197 3.80 0.61 -6.69
CA CYS A 197 3.53 0.88 -5.29
C CYS A 197 4.81 0.84 -4.44
N PRO A 198 5.78 1.75 -4.69
CA PRO A 198 6.96 1.84 -3.84
C PRO A 198 6.56 2.30 -2.44
N LEU A 199 7.25 1.75 -1.42
CA LEU A 199 6.92 1.99 -0.01
C LEU A 199 8.04 2.74 0.71
N LEU A 200 7.68 3.83 1.40
CA LEU A 200 8.52 4.47 2.41
C LEU A 200 8.33 3.73 3.73
N TYR A 201 9.37 3.03 4.16
CA TYR A 201 9.36 2.24 5.38
C TYR A 201 10.68 2.37 6.13
N LYS A 202 10.64 2.65 7.43
CA LYS A 202 11.83 2.86 8.30
C LYS A 202 12.88 3.79 7.69
N GLY A 203 12.43 4.86 7.02
CA GLY A 203 13.31 5.88 6.44
C GLY A 203 13.86 5.57 5.05
N ARG A 204 13.58 4.42 4.47
CA ARG A 204 14.07 3.97 3.16
C ARG A 204 12.93 3.75 2.17
N LEU A 205 13.22 3.90 0.88
CA LEU A 205 12.29 3.57 -0.19
C LEU A 205 12.52 2.12 -0.64
N TYR A 206 11.47 1.34 -0.57
CA TYR A 206 11.45 -0.06 -1.03
C TYR A 206 10.59 -0.20 -2.28
N LYS A 207 10.95 -1.19 -3.12
CA LYS A 207 10.20 -1.50 -4.34
C LYS A 207 8.73 -1.86 -4.08
N CYS A 208 8.45 -2.54 -2.98
CA CYS A 208 7.10 -2.97 -2.60
C CYS A 208 7.03 -3.29 -1.10
N SER A 209 5.81 -3.40 -0.58
CA SER A 209 5.57 -3.71 0.84
C SER A 209 6.03 -5.12 1.21
N SER A 210 5.89 -6.10 0.33
CA SER A 210 6.30 -7.48 0.60
C SER A 210 7.78 -7.61 0.98
N VAL A 211 8.66 -6.84 0.33
CA VAL A 211 10.09 -6.87 0.66
C VAL A 211 10.43 -5.92 1.82
N ALA A 212 9.75 -4.80 1.94
CA ALA A 212 9.99 -3.85 3.04
C ALA A 212 9.69 -4.45 4.43
N LEU A 213 8.69 -5.33 4.50
CA LEU A 213 8.24 -5.97 5.73
C LEU A 213 8.89 -7.34 5.98
N LEU A 214 9.66 -7.85 5.01
CA LEU A 214 10.17 -9.21 5.03
C LEU A 214 11.01 -9.52 6.27
N GLU A 215 11.95 -8.64 6.62
CA GLU A 215 12.81 -8.80 7.80
C GLU A 215 11.99 -8.97 9.08
N GLN A 216 10.97 -8.15 9.28
CA GLN A 216 10.09 -8.23 10.44
C GLN A 216 9.34 -9.56 10.48
N VAL A 217 8.71 -9.94 9.36
CA VAL A 217 7.92 -11.18 9.28
C VAL A 217 8.78 -12.42 9.53
N LEU A 218 9.96 -12.48 8.91
CA LEU A 218 10.88 -13.61 9.10
C LEU A 218 11.44 -13.64 10.52
N GLY A 219 11.73 -12.48 11.13
CA GLY A 219 12.20 -12.40 12.51
C GLY A 219 11.17 -12.92 13.50
N ASP A 220 9.92 -12.51 13.33
CA ASP A 220 8.81 -12.89 14.20
C ASP A 220 8.46 -14.40 14.10
N HIS A 221 8.87 -15.05 13.02
CA HIS A 221 8.64 -16.49 12.78
C HIS A 221 9.91 -17.34 12.82
N PHE A 222 11.02 -16.80 13.37
CA PHE A 222 12.31 -17.48 13.55
C PHE A 222 13.00 -17.94 12.25
N LEU A 223 12.69 -17.31 11.11
CA LEU A 223 13.24 -17.61 9.79
C LEU A 223 14.31 -16.62 9.32
N ILE A 224 14.65 -15.63 10.14
CA ILE A 224 15.60 -14.56 9.78
C ILE A 224 16.99 -15.08 9.40
N ASN A 225 17.40 -16.23 9.94
CA ASN A 225 18.69 -16.88 9.66
C ASN A 225 18.58 -17.98 8.61
N ASP A 226 17.44 -18.20 7.99
CA ASP A 226 17.28 -19.19 6.95
C ASP A 226 18.03 -18.74 5.67
N PRO A 227 18.99 -19.55 5.17
CA PRO A 227 19.86 -19.15 4.06
C PRO A 227 19.11 -18.88 2.76
N ASP A 228 17.92 -19.45 2.56
CA ASP A 228 17.10 -19.22 1.38
C ASP A 228 16.60 -17.76 1.31
N TRP A 229 16.43 -17.10 2.45
CA TRP A 229 15.98 -15.72 2.53
C TRP A 229 17.11 -14.69 2.45
N LYS A 230 18.35 -15.09 2.64
CA LYS A 230 19.48 -14.18 2.69
C LYS A 230 19.58 -13.22 1.48
N PRO A 231 19.46 -13.68 0.22
CA PRO A 231 19.56 -12.80 -0.96
C PRO A 231 18.49 -11.69 -0.98
N TYR A 232 17.37 -11.92 -0.32
CA TYR A 232 16.23 -11.00 -0.25
C TYR A 232 16.34 -10.04 0.94
N LEU A 233 16.95 -10.50 2.05
CA LEU A 233 17.24 -9.68 3.23
C LEU A 233 18.41 -8.72 2.99
N ASP A 234 19.32 -9.03 2.07
CA ASP A 234 20.41 -8.15 1.67
C ASP A 234 19.92 -6.94 0.82
N TYR A 235 18.64 -6.92 0.38
CA TYR A 235 18.04 -5.80 -0.32
C TYR A 235 17.52 -4.73 0.65
N ASN A 236 18.19 -3.59 0.69
CA ASN A 236 17.87 -2.50 1.59
C ASN A 236 17.12 -1.31 0.93
N GLY A 237 16.65 -1.47 -0.31
CA GLY A 237 16.07 -0.32 -1.03
C GLY A 237 17.07 0.83 -1.21
N VAL A 238 16.58 2.08 -1.23
CA VAL A 238 17.42 3.28 -1.25
C VAL A 238 17.14 4.15 -0.03
N GLY A 239 18.20 4.69 0.59
CA GLY A 239 18.14 5.50 1.80
C GLY A 239 18.35 6.98 1.52
N ILE A 240 18.00 7.79 2.50
CA ILE A 240 18.19 9.25 2.42
C ILE A 240 19.67 9.64 2.35
N GLU A 241 20.56 8.79 2.86
CA GLU A 241 22.01 8.95 2.86
C GLU A 241 22.66 8.62 1.51
N ASP A 242 21.95 7.92 0.62
CA ASP A 242 22.49 7.51 -0.67
C ASP A 242 22.67 8.73 -1.61
N SER A 243 23.52 8.60 -2.62
CA SER A 243 23.80 9.71 -3.53
C SER A 243 22.58 10.07 -4.40
N ASP A 244 22.53 11.30 -4.92
CA ASP A 244 21.47 11.73 -5.84
C ASP A 244 21.40 10.86 -7.09
N SER A 245 22.56 10.36 -7.56
CA SER A 245 22.62 9.43 -8.71
C SER A 245 22.02 8.06 -8.37
N ASP A 246 22.22 7.55 -7.16
CA ASP A 246 21.66 6.27 -6.74
C ASP A 246 20.14 6.37 -6.54
N ILE A 247 19.67 7.47 -5.95
CA ILE A 247 18.24 7.76 -5.80
C ILE A 247 17.58 7.87 -7.19
N GLN A 248 18.19 8.63 -8.12
CA GLN A 248 17.66 8.74 -9.47
C GLN A 248 17.63 7.38 -10.18
N ALA A 249 18.72 6.61 -10.09
CA ALA A 249 18.80 5.28 -10.71
C ALA A 249 17.74 4.33 -10.12
N TRP A 250 17.47 4.41 -8.81
CA TRP A 250 16.43 3.62 -8.19
C TRP A 250 15.04 4.04 -8.70
N ILE A 251 14.74 5.34 -8.78
CA ILE A 251 13.46 5.87 -9.27
C ILE A 251 13.24 5.47 -10.74
N ASP A 252 14.26 5.51 -11.58
CA ASP A 252 14.17 5.11 -13.01
C ASP A 252 13.91 3.61 -13.20
N ASN A 253 14.10 2.80 -12.14
CA ASN A 253 14.06 1.34 -12.24
C ASN A 253 13.10 0.65 -11.25
N TYR A 254 12.51 1.35 -10.26
CA TYR A 254 11.68 0.68 -9.25
C TYR A 254 10.50 -0.11 -9.84
N ALA A 255 9.90 0.37 -10.94
CA ALA A 255 8.80 -0.28 -11.62
C ALA A 255 9.22 -1.42 -12.57
N LYS A 256 10.53 -1.66 -12.75
CA LYS A 256 11.05 -2.72 -13.63
C LYS A 256 11.30 -4.02 -12.84
N PRO A 257 11.40 -5.17 -13.53
CA PRO A 257 11.87 -6.40 -12.90
C PRO A 257 13.20 -6.19 -12.17
N HIS A 258 13.30 -6.67 -10.94
CA HIS A 258 14.50 -6.58 -10.10
C HIS A 258 14.82 -7.97 -9.53
N SER A 259 16.07 -8.24 -9.17
CA SER A 259 16.47 -9.53 -8.57
C SER A 259 15.62 -9.94 -7.36
N ILE A 260 15.11 -8.97 -6.58
CA ILE A 260 14.21 -9.20 -5.45
C ILE A 260 12.88 -9.84 -5.87
N CYS A 261 12.43 -9.65 -7.12
CA CYS A 261 11.18 -10.23 -7.63
C CYS A 261 11.22 -11.76 -7.71
N ARG A 262 12.41 -12.37 -7.66
CA ARG A 262 12.58 -13.84 -7.60
C ARG A 262 11.86 -14.48 -6.41
N MET A 263 11.66 -13.74 -5.31
CA MET A 263 10.92 -14.27 -4.16
C MET A 263 9.45 -14.57 -4.45
N CYS A 264 8.89 -13.93 -5.48
CA CYS A 264 7.47 -13.99 -5.80
C CYS A 264 7.11 -15.13 -6.76
N PRO A 265 5.84 -15.58 -6.80
CA PRO A 265 5.36 -16.60 -7.70
C PRO A 265 5.31 -16.10 -9.15
N THR A 266 5.31 -17.05 -10.09
CA THR A 266 4.88 -16.86 -11.47
C THR A 266 3.40 -17.23 -11.63
N PHE A 267 2.81 -16.99 -12.80
CA PHE A 267 1.45 -17.47 -13.10
C PHE A 267 1.29 -18.99 -12.98
N GLU A 268 2.37 -19.75 -13.20
CA GLU A 268 2.36 -21.20 -13.08
C GLU A 268 2.29 -21.67 -11.63
N ASP A 269 2.94 -20.93 -10.71
CA ASP A 269 2.95 -21.24 -9.27
C ASP A 269 1.62 -20.89 -8.59
N GLN A 270 1.05 -19.76 -8.95
CA GLN A 270 -0.19 -19.27 -8.39
C GLN A 270 -1.13 -18.77 -9.49
N PRO A 271 -1.83 -19.67 -10.16
CA PRO A 271 -2.98 -19.25 -10.96
C PRO A 271 -3.98 -18.57 -10.04
N PHE A 272 -4.39 -17.38 -10.37
CA PHE A 272 -5.25 -16.45 -9.64
C PHE A 272 -6.10 -17.05 -8.51
N TYR A 273 -5.81 -16.66 -7.26
CA TYR A 273 -6.66 -16.99 -6.12
C TYR A 273 -7.79 -15.97 -6.01
N THR A 274 -9.00 -16.43 -6.01
CA THR A 274 -10.12 -15.69 -5.42
C THR A 274 -9.97 -15.84 -3.90
N HIS A 275 -9.47 -14.83 -3.20
CA HIS A 275 -9.32 -14.87 -1.73
C HIS A 275 -10.63 -14.58 -0.98
N TRP A 276 -11.69 -14.33 -1.69
CA TRP A 276 -13.01 -13.99 -1.18
C TRP A 276 -13.59 -15.02 -0.21
N ASP A 277 -13.22 -16.29 -0.37
CA ASP A 277 -13.74 -17.39 0.46
C ASP A 277 -13.06 -17.51 1.82
N LYS A 278 -12.04 -16.70 2.12
CA LYS A 278 -11.14 -16.89 3.27
C LYS A 278 -10.78 -15.61 4.03
N VAL A 279 -11.59 -14.57 3.90
CA VAL A 279 -11.42 -13.35 4.68
C VAL A 279 -12.09 -13.54 6.04
N GLU A 280 -11.28 -13.51 7.10
CA GLU A 280 -11.78 -13.49 8.47
C GLU A 280 -11.85 -12.05 8.97
N THR A 281 -12.95 -11.68 9.60
CA THR A 281 -13.07 -10.43 10.38
C THR A 281 -12.55 -10.69 11.79
N LYS A 282 -11.67 -9.83 12.27
CA LYS A 282 -11.14 -9.87 13.64
C LYS A 282 -12.07 -9.21 14.62
#